data_b5d3a2bc0a79d5e66c58fb95fc111ddf
#
_entry.id   b5d3a2bc0a79d5e66c58fb95fc111ddf
#
_cell.length_a   1.000
_cell.length_b   1.000
_cell.length_c   1.000
_cell.angle_alpha   90.00
_cell.angle_beta   90.00
_cell.angle_gamma   90.00
#
_symmetry.space_group_name_H-M   'P 1'
#
loop_
_entity.id
_entity.type
_entity.pdbx_description
1 polymer ?
#
loop_
_entity_poly.entity_id
_entity_poly.type
_entity_poly.pdbx_seq_one_letter_code
_entity_poly.pdbx_strand_id
1 'polypeptide(L)'
;MQRQHIARPAIALVTVLMLSVGIADAQTKIKAGFNLFSPQDDVNVGQQSAVAAEQQLPMLNDAQTNAYLNRIGQRLAANAGGPQFQYRFRVVNQADINAFALPGGFVYINRGVIDTASNEGELAGVVAHEISHVALRHGTHQASKAYLAQAGISILGGILGGHVGAGAAQIINTVGGIGLNAVFLKYSRDLETQADVRGAQIMTASGYNPNDMVAFFQKLERVDTSRKTNWMSDHPAPPDRIARIQQEARMLRVNGTAPENVAELQGVQNRMRGYGAAPSAGQIARQSAAQPQSRGRATNGAPVTVNVPAPSTSMKTYVNPTRLYSISVPSNWQVYQQGDTAATFAPQGGIGTVNGKSDVVVGAIINHYDPFGNAQGNGLQGSSSGGGYMGNVTLQDATDDLLATVQRTSSYLQLISGSKRQMNVNGSTTLSAALRGRDPNTGLDERITVVTRQLSDEHLVYLLFITPESDASRYANVLNTMVSSLQVSNAAH
;
A
#
# COMPACT_ATOMS: atom_id res chain seq x y z
N MET A 1 7.89 -17.08 98.26
CA MET A 1 8.23 -17.56 96.88
C MET A 1 7.49 -16.68 95.87
N GLN A 2 8.19 -15.64 95.39
CA GLN A 2 7.67 -14.70 94.41
C GLN A 2 8.16 -15.14 93.02
N ARG A 3 7.21 -15.41 92.14
CA ARG A 3 7.53 -15.66 90.70
C ARG A 3 7.51 -14.32 89.97
N GLN A 4 8.66 -13.91 89.50
CA GLN A 4 8.78 -12.75 88.60
C GLN A 4 8.34 -13.12 87.21
N HIS A 5 7.36 -12.38 86.67
CA HIS A 5 6.95 -12.44 85.23
C HIS A 5 7.85 -11.55 84.45
N ILE A 6 8.66 -12.13 83.57
CA ILE A 6 9.48 -11.43 82.57
C ILE A 6 8.61 -11.15 81.39
N ALA A 7 8.26 -9.85 81.15
CA ALA A 7 7.58 -9.38 79.96
C ALA A 7 8.57 -9.39 78.76
N ARG A 8 8.26 -10.10 77.73
CA ARG A 8 8.99 -10.03 76.45
C ARG A 8 8.45 -8.87 75.63
N PRO A 9 9.29 -7.96 75.03
CA PRO A 9 8.83 -6.96 74.10
C PRO A 9 8.51 -7.62 72.76
N ALA A 10 7.29 -7.38 72.26
CA ALA A 10 6.89 -7.72 70.89
C ALA A 10 7.57 -6.77 69.91
N ILE A 11 8.47 -7.29 69.09
CA ILE A 11 9.06 -6.53 67.99
C ILE A 11 8.03 -6.56 66.86
N ALA A 12 7.37 -5.41 66.66
CA ALA A 12 6.52 -5.18 65.50
C ALA A 12 7.37 -5.03 64.24
N LEU A 13 7.41 -6.07 63.42
CA LEU A 13 8.04 -6.05 62.10
C LEU A 13 7.12 -5.25 61.15
N VAL A 14 7.43 -3.97 60.93
CA VAL A 14 6.76 -3.14 59.90
C VAL A 14 7.34 -3.56 58.57
N THR A 15 6.62 -4.44 57.85
CA THR A 15 6.94 -4.78 56.46
C THR A 15 6.49 -3.61 55.58
N VAL A 16 7.44 -2.77 55.20
CA VAL A 16 7.23 -1.75 54.16
C VAL A 16 7.12 -2.48 52.84
N LEU A 17 5.88 -2.71 52.39
CA LEU A 17 5.59 -3.20 51.03
C LEU A 17 5.88 -2.05 50.09
N MET A 18 7.09 -2.03 49.51
CA MET A 18 7.42 -1.19 48.36
C MET A 18 6.54 -1.65 47.21
N LEU A 19 5.37 -1.01 46.99
CA LEU A 19 4.67 -1.05 45.72
C LEU A 19 5.62 -0.40 44.69
N SER A 20 6.38 -1.21 44.01
CA SER A 20 6.93 -0.84 42.71
C SER A 20 5.75 -0.71 41.74
N VAL A 21 5.12 0.48 41.74
CA VAL A 21 4.26 0.89 40.65
C VAL A 21 5.16 0.91 39.43
N GLY A 22 5.16 -0.18 38.66
CA GLY A 22 5.74 -0.18 37.34
C GLY A 22 5.11 0.98 36.61
N ILE A 23 5.90 1.98 36.27
CA ILE A 23 5.48 3.09 35.41
C ILE A 23 5.10 2.41 34.11
N ALA A 24 3.80 2.11 33.92
CA ALA A 24 3.29 1.65 32.66
C ALA A 24 3.76 2.65 31.61
N ASP A 25 4.43 2.17 30.56
CA ASP A 25 4.81 2.97 29.42
C ASP A 25 3.54 3.71 28.95
N ALA A 26 3.47 5.01 29.25
CA ALA A 26 2.31 5.84 28.95
C ALA A 26 2.22 6.19 27.46
N GLN A 27 3.23 5.77 26.65
CA GLN A 27 3.28 6.06 25.22
C GLN A 27 2.16 5.35 24.45
N THR A 28 1.67 6.01 23.41
CA THR A 28 0.63 5.46 22.53
C THR A 28 1.14 4.23 21.80
N LYS A 29 0.44 3.09 21.94
CA LYS A 29 0.79 1.87 21.22
C LYS A 29 0.29 1.94 19.78
N ILE A 30 1.21 1.94 18.83
CA ILE A 30 0.91 1.91 17.39
C ILE A 30 1.07 0.48 16.90
N LYS A 31 0.06 -0.03 16.21
CA LYS A 31 0.13 -1.33 15.52
C LYS A 31 0.36 -1.09 14.04
N ALA A 32 1.40 -1.72 13.49
CA ALA A 32 1.59 -1.77 12.04
C ALA A 32 0.35 -2.41 11.39
N GLY A 33 -0.07 -1.86 10.27
CA GLY A 33 -1.19 -2.38 9.50
C GLY A 33 -0.86 -3.74 8.85
N PHE A 34 -1.89 -4.41 8.33
CA PHE A 34 -1.73 -5.61 7.52
C PHE A 34 -0.80 -5.36 6.33
N ASN A 35 0.08 -6.32 6.02
CA ASN A 35 1.05 -6.19 4.95
C ASN A 35 1.28 -7.53 4.27
N LEU A 36 1.10 -7.57 2.95
CA LEU A 36 1.36 -8.74 2.11
C LEU A 36 2.85 -8.97 1.85
N PHE A 37 3.65 -7.92 2.00
CA PHE A 37 5.09 -7.96 1.74
C PHE A 37 5.85 -8.42 2.97
N SER A 38 6.87 -9.23 2.77
CA SER A 38 7.87 -9.50 3.81
C SER A 38 8.79 -8.28 4.01
N PRO A 39 9.53 -8.17 5.13
CA PRO A 39 10.55 -7.13 5.27
C PRO A 39 11.65 -7.19 4.21
N GLN A 40 11.95 -8.37 3.67
CA GLN A 40 12.91 -8.52 2.58
C GLN A 40 12.36 -7.96 1.26
N ASP A 41 11.05 -8.12 1.02
CA ASP A 41 10.39 -7.51 -0.13
C ASP A 41 10.42 -5.99 -0.04
N ASP A 42 10.25 -5.40 1.16
CA ASP A 42 10.41 -3.95 1.36
C ASP A 42 11.79 -3.47 0.93
N VAL A 43 12.85 -4.20 1.30
CA VAL A 43 14.22 -3.87 0.88
C VAL A 43 14.41 -3.95 -0.63
N ASN A 44 13.88 -4.99 -1.25
CA ASN A 44 13.99 -5.20 -2.70
C ASN A 44 13.24 -4.11 -3.49
N VAL A 45 12.00 -3.82 -3.08
CA VAL A 45 11.16 -2.74 -3.65
C VAL A 45 11.84 -1.40 -3.47
N GLY A 46 12.29 -1.12 -2.25
CA GLY A 46 12.95 0.14 -1.92
C GLY A 46 14.23 0.37 -2.69
N GLN A 47 15.07 -0.64 -2.85
CA GLN A 47 16.32 -0.52 -3.59
C GLN A 47 16.08 -0.19 -5.08
N GLN A 48 15.13 -0.84 -5.71
CA GLN A 48 14.79 -0.55 -7.11
C GLN A 48 14.18 0.83 -7.28
N SER A 49 13.29 1.21 -6.35
CA SER A 49 12.69 2.55 -6.31
C SER A 49 13.74 3.64 -6.04
N ALA A 50 14.72 3.37 -5.18
CA ALA A 50 15.83 4.28 -4.89
C ALA A 50 16.69 4.55 -6.13
N VAL A 51 17.05 3.50 -6.88
CA VAL A 51 17.79 3.65 -8.14
C VAL A 51 17.03 4.52 -9.13
N ALA A 52 15.72 4.28 -9.31
CA ALA A 52 14.89 5.07 -10.21
C ALA A 52 14.73 6.53 -9.75
N ALA A 53 14.58 6.77 -8.45
CA ALA A 53 14.48 8.11 -7.88
C ALA A 53 15.79 8.88 -8.04
N GLU A 54 16.93 8.26 -7.75
CA GLU A 54 18.26 8.89 -7.84
C GLU A 54 18.67 9.24 -9.27
N GLN A 55 18.12 8.55 -10.28
CA GLN A 55 18.30 8.90 -11.70
C GLN A 55 17.48 10.13 -12.12
N GLN A 56 16.37 10.42 -11.45
CA GLN A 56 15.46 11.48 -11.81
C GLN A 56 15.63 12.75 -10.95
N LEU A 57 16.16 12.59 -9.74
CA LEU A 57 16.28 13.68 -8.78
C LEU A 57 17.69 14.30 -8.80
N PRO A 58 17.82 15.62 -8.61
CA PRO A 58 19.11 16.27 -8.51
C PRO A 58 19.76 15.96 -7.15
N MET A 59 20.44 14.81 -7.05
CA MET A 59 21.07 14.40 -5.79
C MET A 59 22.19 15.36 -5.38
N LEU A 60 22.23 15.76 -4.11
CA LEU A 60 23.32 16.58 -3.57
C LEU A 60 24.54 15.69 -3.26
N ASN A 61 25.58 15.77 -4.07
CA ASN A 61 26.83 15.03 -3.88
C ASN A 61 27.82 15.82 -3.01
N ASP A 62 27.42 16.13 -1.77
CA ASP A 62 28.28 16.76 -0.75
C ASP A 62 28.49 15.82 0.43
N ALA A 63 29.71 15.36 0.60
CA ALA A 63 30.05 14.36 1.61
C ALA A 63 29.77 14.82 3.04
N GLN A 64 30.01 16.11 3.34
CA GLN A 64 29.85 16.64 4.71
C GLN A 64 28.34 16.79 5.04
N THR A 65 27.55 17.33 4.11
CA THR A 65 26.10 17.46 4.29
C THR A 65 25.46 16.07 4.44
N ASN A 66 25.83 15.10 3.59
CA ASN A 66 25.32 13.74 3.70
C ASN A 66 25.78 13.04 4.98
N ALA A 67 27.02 13.28 5.46
CA ALA A 67 27.51 12.74 6.72
C ALA A 67 26.73 13.31 7.92
N TYR A 68 26.45 14.62 7.91
CA TYR A 68 25.63 15.30 8.91
C TYR A 68 24.23 14.69 8.99
N LEU A 69 23.55 14.57 7.85
CA LEU A 69 22.21 13.97 7.79
C LEU A 69 22.24 12.49 8.24
N ASN A 70 23.23 11.71 7.80
CA ASN A 70 23.39 10.32 8.22
C ASN A 70 23.61 10.20 9.74
N ARG A 71 24.38 11.09 10.37
CA ARG A 71 24.58 11.07 11.83
C ARG A 71 23.26 11.22 12.59
N ILE A 72 22.42 12.18 12.20
CA ILE A 72 21.09 12.39 12.77
C ILE A 72 20.21 11.18 12.49
N GLY A 73 20.14 10.77 11.23
CA GLY A 73 19.27 9.68 10.78
C GLY A 73 19.60 8.35 11.45
N GLN A 74 20.87 7.96 11.56
CA GLN A 74 21.27 6.71 12.22
C GLN A 74 20.95 6.72 13.72
N ARG A 75 21.11 7.87 14.38
CA ARG A 75 20.72 8.03 15.80
C ARG A 75 19.21 7.78 15.99
N LEU A 76 18.38 8.35 15.13
CA LEU A 76 16.94 8.16 15.16
C LEU A 76 16.54 6.72 14.77
N ALA A 77 17.18 6.18 13.73
CA ALA A 77 16.92 4.83 13.23
C ALA A 77 17.21 3.73 14.25
N ALA A 78 18.20 3.94 15.13
CA ALA A 78 18.50 3.03 16.23
C ALA A 78 17.30 2.83 17.19
N ASN A 79 16.36 3.78 17.23
CA ASN A 79 15.16 3.77 18.06
C ASN A 79 13.86 3.60 17.22
N ALA A 80 13.98 3.29 15.93
CA ALA A 80 12.84 3.20 15.03
C ALA A 80 11.85 2.10 15.40
N GLY A 81 12.34 0.97 15.94
CA GLY A 81 11.56 -0.25 16.13
C GLY A 81 11.13 -0.86 14.80
N GLY A 82 10.20 -1.82 14.85
CA GLY A 82 9.78 -2.56 13.65
C GLY A 82 10.86 -3.48 13.09
N PRO A 83 10.82 -3.83 11.80
CA PRO A 83 11.84 -4.64 11.17
C PRO A 83 13.20 -3.93 11.15
N GLN A 84 14.27 -4.72 11.26
CA GLN A 84 15.65 -4.19 11.24
C GLN A 84 16.06 -3.88 9.80
N PHE A 85 15.82 -2.64 9.37
CA PHE A 85 16.26 -2.14 8.08
C PHE A 85 17.61 -1.44 8.17
N GLN A 86 18.38 -1.48 7.08
CA GLN A 86 19.57 -0.66 6.92
C GLN A 86 19.18 0.71 6.37
N TYR A 87 19.01 1.69 7.26
CA TYR A 87 18.61 3.04 6.86
C TYR A 87 19.73 3.76 6.11
N ARG A 88 19.34 4.46 5.03
CA ARG A 88 20.22 5.27 4.17
C ARG A 88 19.58 6.62 3.95
N PHE A 89 20.33 7.66 4.24
CA PHE A 89 19.84 9.04 4.19
C PHE A 89 20.60 9.80 3.09
N ARG A 90 19.87 10.45 2.19
CA ARG A 90 20.41 11.21 1.08
C ARG A 90 19.74 12.59 0.99
N VAL A 91 20.51 13.59 0.59
CA VAL A 91 19.99 14.94 0.33
C VAL A 91 19.68 15.11 -1.14
N VAL A 92 18.48 15.60 -1.44
CA VAL A 92 18.06 16.04 -2.78
C VAL A 92 18.28 17.55 -2.88
N ASN A 93 19.02 18.02 -3.88
CA ASN A 93 19.26 19.44 -4.11
C ASN A 93 18.02 20.11 -4.74
N GLN A 94 16.96 20.20 -3.96
CA GLN A 94 15.67 20.77 -4.37
C GLN A 94 15.19 21.78 -3.34
N ALA A 95 14.69 22.94 -3.82
CA ALA A 95 14.27 24.05 -2.96
C ALA A 95 12.94 23.82 -2.24
N ASP A 96 12.10 22.93 -2.78
CA ASP A 96 10.82 22.62 -2.16
C ASP A 96 11.04 21.97 -0.79
N ILE A 97 10.25 22.42 0.20
CA ILE A 97 10.26 21.81 1.53
C ILE A 97 9.54 20.47 1.39
N ASN A 98 10.28 19.38 1.25
CA ASN A 98 9.77 18.03 1.13
C ASN A 98 10.79 17.00 1.61
N ALA A 99 10.31 15.85 2.06
CA ALA A 99 11.08 14.66 2.34
C ALA A 99 10.23 13.46 1.96
N PHE A 100 10.83 12.32 1.76
CA PHE A 100 10.10 11.08 1.51
C PHE A 100 10.95 9.87 1.88
N ALA A 101 10.27 8.79 2.22
CA ALA A 101 10.89 7.51 2.48
C ALA A 101 10.34 6.42 1.56
N LEU A 102 11.23 5.55 1.10
CA LEU A 102 10.90 4.35 0.34
C LEU A 102 10.99 3.13 1.26
N PRO A 103 10.26 2.06 0.97
CA PRO A 103 10.32 0.83 1.75
C PRO A 103 11.76 0.35 1.98
N GLY A 104 12.01 -0.37 3.08
CA GLY A 104 13.32 -0.98 3.34
C GLY A 104 14.42 -0.02 3.83
N GLY A 105 14.12 1.27 4.10
CA GLY A 105 15.06 2.15 4.79
C GLY A 105 15.71 3.26 3.97
N PHE A 106 15.22 3.59 2.79
CA PHE A 106 15.76 4.67 1.95
C PHE A 106 15.00 5.97 2.23
N VAL A 107 15.71 6.98 2.77
CA VAL A 107 15.13 8.25 3.22
C VAL A 107 15.80 9.41 2.46
N TYR A 108 14.99 10.27 1.88
CA TYR A 108 15.42 11.42 1.09
C TYR A 108 14.90 12.71 1.69
N ILE A 109 15.81 13.66 1.91
CA ILE A 109 15.50 14.97 2.49
C ILE A 109 15.85 16.04 1.47
N ASN A 110 14.90 16.86 1.08
CA ASN A 110 15.16 17.99 0.21
C ASN A 110 15.97 19.05 0.94
N ARG A 111 16.84 19.73 0.23
CA ARG A 111 17.60 20.87 0.73
C ARG A 111 16.69 21.92 1.37
N GLY A 112 15.49 22.17 0.83
CA GLY A 112 14.53 23.10 1.40
C GLY A 112 14.14 22.81 2.84
N VAL A 113 14.13 21.55 3.28
CA VAL A 113 13.93 21.17 4.70
C VAL A 113 15.10 21.65 5.56
N ILE A 114 16.32 21.36 5.12
CA ILE A 114 17.54 21.74 5.86
C ILE A 114 17.67 23.27 5.94
N ASP A 115 17.41 23.97 4.83
CA ASP A 115 17.45 25.45 4.77
C ASP A 115 16.39 26.10 5.66
N THR A 116 15.25 25.42 5.91
CA THR A 116 14.12 25.93 6.72
C THR A 116 14.29 25.64 8.21
N ALA A 117 15.03 24.60 8.58
CA ALA A 117 15.22 24.20 9.97
C ALA A 117 16.00 25.27 10.75
N SER A 118 15.52 25.65 11.95
CA SER A 118 16.20 26.61 12.84
C SER A 118 17.20 25.93 13.76
N ASN A 119 16.97 24.66 14.07
CA ASN A 119 17.83 23.83 14.91
C ASN A 119 17.84 22.38 14.40
N GLU A 120 18.73 21.57 14.95
CA GLU A 120 18.86 20.16 14.58
C GLU A 120 17.63 19.35 14.97
N GLY A 121 16.95 19.70 16.07
CA GLY A 121 15.73 19.03 16.53
C GLY A 121 14.56 19.14 15.53
N GLU A 122 14.42 20.31 14.88
CA GLU A 122 13.42 20.48 13.81
C GLU A 122 13.71 19.56 12.60
N LEU A 123 14.97 19.47 12.17
CA LEU A 123 15.38 18.55 11.11
C LEU A 123 15.18 17.09 11.55
N ALA A 124 15.57 16.76 12.79
CA ALA A 124 15.36 15.43 13.37
C ALA A 124 13.89 15.04 13.41
N GLY A 125 12.98 16.01 13.63
CA GLY A 125 11.53 15.79 13.59
C GLY A 125 11.04 15.31 12.23
N VAL A 126 11.48 15.93 11.15
CA VAL A 126 11.14 15.50 9.78
C VAL A 126 11.72 14.11 9.51
N VAL A 127 13.01 13.90 9.85
CA VAL A 127 13.66 12.61 9.63
C VAL A 127 13.00 11.49 10.44
N ALA A 128 12.57 11.77 11.68
CA ALA A 128 11.87 10.80 12.54
C ALA A 128 10.48 10.45 11.97
N HIS A 129 9.76 11.40 11.38
CA HIS A 129 8.51 11.18 10.68
C HIS A 129 8.71 10.21 9.50
N GLU A 130 9.72 10.44 8.66
CA GLU A 130 10.05 9.57 7.52
C GLU A 130 10.48 8.17 7.97
N ILE A 131 11.32 8.08 9.01
CA ILE A 131 11.69 6.79 9.61
C ILE A 131 10.45 6.03 10.11
N SER A 132 9.46 6.75 10.63
CA SER A 132 8.22 6.13 11.13
C SER A 132 7.41 5.47 10.01
N HIS A 133 7.34 6.10 8.83
CA HIS A 133 6.72 5.47 7.66
C HIS A 133 7.40 4.16 7.27
N VAL A 134 8.73 4.10 7.35
CA VAL A 134 9.51 2.89 7.07
C VAL A 134 9.30 1.84 8.17
N ALA A 135 9.45 2.23 9.44
CA ALA A 135 9.35 1.31 10.59
C ALA A 135 7.96 0.67 10.71
N LEU A 136 6.90 1.43 10.41
CA LEU A 136 5.51 0.98 10.37
C LEU A 136 5.12 0.37 9.01
N ARG A 137 6.04 0.37 8.04
CA ARG A 137 5.87 -0.21 6.72
C ARG A 137 4.69 0.36 5.93
N HIS A 138 4.42 1.66 6.10
CA HIS A 138 3.25 2.34 5.53
C HIS A 138 3.21 2.26 4.00
N GLY A 139 4.35 2.34 3.32
CA GLY A 139 4.43 2.23 1.86
C GLY A 139 3.91 0.89 1.35
N THR A 140 4.42 -0.22 1.87
CA THR A 140 3.99 -1.56 1.45
C THR A 140 2.65 -1.97 2.06
N HIS A 141 2.26 -1.44 3.22
CA HIS A 141 0.88 -1.54 3.71
C HIS A 141 -0.10 -0.91 2.72
N GLN A 142 0.17 0.31 2.26
CA GLN A 142 -0.68 1.00 1.29
C GLN A 142 -0.66 0.29 -0.07
N ALA A 143 0.50 -0.18 -0.51
CA ALA A 143 0.62 -1.02 -1.69
C ALA A 143 -0.18 -2.32 -1.55
N SER A 144 -0.18 -2.94 -0.37
CA SER A 144 -1.01 -4.12 -0.07
C SER A 144 -2.51 -3.80 -0.15
N LYS A 145 -2.94 -2.66 0.40
CA LYS A 145 -4.35 -2.21 0.29
C LYS A 145 -4.73 -1.89 -1.16
N ALA A 146 -3.88 -1.17 -1.88
CA ALA A 146 -4.09 -0.88 -3.29
C ALA A 146 -4.11 -2.17 -4.11
N TYR A 147 -3.23 -3.11 -3.78
CA TYR A 147 -3.19 -4.43 -4.38
C TYR A 147 -4.46 -5.21 -4.10
N LEU A 148 -4.95 -5.26 -2.87
CA LEU A 148 -6.20 -5.94 -2.53
C LEU A 148 -7.41 -5.24 -3.14
N ALA A 149 -7.44 -3.91 -3.13
CA ALA A 149 -8.47 -3.13 -3.81
C ALA A 149 -8.42 -3.33 -5.33
N GLN A 150 -7.22 -3.45 -5.87
CA GLN A 150 -6.95 -3.73 -7.27
C GLN A 150 -7.09 -5.22 -7.61
N ALA A 151 -6.71 -6.15 -6.72
CA ALA A 151 -6.89 -7.60 -6.91
C ALA A 151 -8.36 -7.99 -6.99
N GLY A 152 -9.25 -7.19 -6.41
CA GLY A 152 -10.68 -7.31 -6.70
C GLY A 152 -11.06 -6.98 -8.15
N ILE A 153 -10.23 -6.23 -8.90
CA ILE A 153 -10.62 -5.66 -10.20
C ILE A 153 -9.51 -5.76 -11.27
N SER A 154 -8.25 -5.64 -10.92
CA SER A 154 -7.12 -5.72 -11.86
C SER A 154 -6.45 -7.08 -11.90
N ILE A 155 -7.24 -8.11 -11.71
CA ILE A 155 -6.81 -9.45 -12.13
C ILE A 155 -6.74 -9.51 -13.67
N LEU A 156 -7.26 -8.51 -14.36
CA LEU A 156 -7.04 -8.32 -15.79
C LEU A 156 -5.62 -7.84 -16.11
N GLY A 157 -4.88 -7.29 -15.14
CA GLY A 157 -3.54 -6.72 -15.33
C GLY A 157 -2.40 -7.38 -14.55
N GLY A 158 -2.57 -8.61 -14.09
CA GLY A 158 -1.42 -9.42 -13.62
C GLY A 158 -1.09 -9.37 -12.14
N ILE A 159 -1.38 -10.49 -11.46
CA ILE A 159 -0.48 -11.07 -10.47
C ILE A 159 -0.72 -12.58 -10.46
N LEU A 160 0.24 -13.27 -10.98
CA LEU A 160 0.24 -14.70 -11.12
C LEU A 160 1.61 -15.27 -10.74
N GLY A 161 1.67 -15.89 -9.62
CA GLY A 161 2.86 -16.63 -9.25
C GLY A 161 2.92 -16.86 -7.76
N GLY A 162 2.71 -18.08 -7.35
CA GLY A 162 2.92 -18.53 -6.00
C GLY A 162 4.35 -18.21 -5.55
N HIS A 163 4.43 -17.56 -4.46
CA HIS A 163 5.46 -16.96 -3.64
C HIS A 163 5.43 -15.42 -3.75
N VAL A 164 5.24 -14.79 -2.63
CA VAL A 164 5.20 -13.34 -2.42
C VAL A 164 6.42 -12.63 -3.03
N GLY A 165 7.54 -13.33 -3.21
CA GLY A 165 8.73 -12.80 -3.88
C GLY A 165 8.56 -12.47 -5.38
N ALA A 166 7.69 -13.17 -6.10
CA ALA A 166 7.40 -12.86 -7.51
C ALA A 166 6.38 -11.71 -7.64
N GLY A 167 5.45 -11.59 -6.69
CA GLY A 167 4.50 -10.48 -6.60
C GLY A 167 5.19 -9.14 -6.33
N ALA A 168 6.20 -9.10 -5.47
CA ALA A 168 7.00 -7.90 -5.22
C ALA A 168 7.69 -7.39 -6.50
N ALA A 169 8.29 -8.27 -7.28
CA ALA A 169 8.92 -7.91 -8.56
C ALA A 169 7.91 -7.35 -9.58
N GLN A 170 6.68 -7.83 -9.57
CA GLN A 170 5.63 -7.41 -10.49
C GLN A 170 4.96 -6.10 -10.07
N ILE A 171 4.79 -5.87 -8.77
CA ILE A 171 4.38 -4.57 -8.22
C ILE A 171 5.45 -3.52 -8.52
N ILE A 172 6.73 -3.86 -8.45
CA ILE A 172 7.85 -3.00 -8.82
C ILE A 172 7.73 -2.58 -10.29
N ASN A 173 7.43 -3.50 -11.19
CA ASN A 173 7.24 -3.19 -12.61
C ASN A 173 5.97 -2.35 -12.85
N THR A 174 4.90 -2.56 -12.07
CA THR A 174 3.67 -1.75 -12.12
C THR A 174 3.91 -0.36 -11.54
N VAL A 175 4.64 -0.25 -10.44
CA VAL A 175 5.04 1.02 -9.80
C VAL A 175 6.01 1.79 -10.68
N GLY A 176 6.95 1.11 -11.35
CA GLY A 176 7.83 1.73 -12.36
C GLY A 176 7.08 2.32 -13.55
N GLY A 177 5.90 1.77 -13.88
CA GLY A 177 5.03 2.28 -14.96
C GLY A 177 4.06 3.40 -14.55
N ILE A 178 3.69 3.48 -13.26
CA ILE A 178 2.73 4.49 -12.73
C ILE A 178 3.48 5.73 -12.20
N GLY A 179 4.79 5.66 -12.05
CA GLY A 179 5.62 6.68 -11.40
C GLY A 179 5.66 6.50 -9.89
N LEU A 180 6.84 6.64 -9.31
CA LEU A 180 7.13 6.52 -7.87
C LEU A 180 6.18 7.34 -6.98
N ASN A 181 5.62 8.43 -7.50
CA ASN A 181 4.80 9.39 -6.77
C ASN A 181 3.39 8.90 -6.44
N ALA A 182 2.86 7.88 -7.15
CA ALA A 182 1.45 7.54 -7.00
C ALA A 182 1.16 6.52 -5.89
N VAL A 183 2.12 5.66 -5.55
CA VAL A 183 1.88 4.51 -4.66
C VAL A 183 2.56 4.64 -3.31
N PHE A 184 3.75 5.28 -3.23
CA PHE A 184 4.55 5.31 -2.01
C PHE A 184 4.58 6.66 -1.30
N LEU A 185 4.09 7.74 -1.91
CA LEU A 185 4.31 9.09 -1.42
C LEU A 185 3.04 9.83 -0.95
N LYS A 186 1.85 9.23 -1.05
CA LYS A 186 0.62 9.81 -0.48
C LYS A 186 0.02 8.88 0.54
N TYR A 187 0.06 9.30 1.78
CA TYR A 187 -0.47 8.53 2.89
C TYR A 187 -1.86 9.02 3.32
N SER A 188 -2.67 8.12 3.87
CA SER A 188 -3.94 8.52 4.50
C SER A 188 -3.65 9.29 5.79
N ARG A 189 -4.61 10.12 6.23
CA ARG A 189 -4.49 10.88 7.50
C ARG A 189 -4.23 10.01 8.71
N ASP A 190 -4.73 8.77 8.72
CA ASP A 190 -4.48 7.82 9.81
C ASP A 190 -3.02 7.36 9.84
N LEU A 191 -2.42 7.09 8.68
CA LEU A 191 -1.02 6.73 8.55
C LEU A 191 -0.10 7.92 8.91
N GLU A 192 -0.51 9.14 8.55
CA GLU A 192 0.16 10.37 8.98
C GLU A 192 0.13 10.54 10.51
N THR A 193 -1.04 10.31 11.12
CA THR A 193 -1.17 10.32 12.59
C THR A 193 -0.25 9.30 13.25
N GLN A 194 -0.15 8.10 12.71
CA GLN A 194 0.75 7.07 13.21
C GLN A 194 2.23 7.48 13.06
N ALA A 195 2.60 8.10 11.93
CA ALA A 195 3.96 8.57 11.67
C ALA A 195 4.33 9.73 12.62
N ASP A 196 3.42 10.64 12.90
CA ASP A 196 3.61 11.74 13.84
C ASP A 196 3.85 11.26 15.27
N VAL A 197 3.00 10.37 15.76
CA VAL A 197 3.11 9.81 17.11
C VAL A 197 4.39 8.97 17.23
N ARG A 198 4.66 8.10 16.25
CA ARG A 198 5.88 7.28 16.26
C ARG A 198 7.13 8.15 16.12
N GLY A 199 7.10 9.20 15.32
CA GLY A 199 8.18 10.16 15.17
C GLY A 199 8.53 10.85 16.49
N ALA A 200 7.53 11.31 17.22
CA ALA A 200 7.70 11.88 18.56
C ALA A 200 8.36 10.89 19.54
N GLN A 201 7.95 9.62 19.50
CA GLN A 201 8.54 8.55 20.32
C GLN A 201 10.01 8.30 19.95
N ILE A 202 10.32 8.22 18.64
CA ILE A 202 11.69 8.05 18.14
C ILE A 202 12.58 9.23 18.54
N MET A 203 12.10 10.47 18.38
CA MET A 203 12.83 11.67 18.82
C MET A 203 13.19 11.60 20.29
N THR A 204 12.19 11.34 21.13
CA THR A 204 12.36 11.27 22.59
C THR A 204 13.35 10.18 22.98
N ALA A 205 13.24 8.98 22.42
CA ALA A 205 14.17 7.89 22.68
C ALA A 205 15.60 8.19 22.21
N SER A 206 15.74 9.05 21.21
CA SER A 206 17.03 9.49 20.64
C SER A 206 17.60 10.74 21.32
N GLY A 207 16.91 11.30 22.34
CA GLY A 207 17.34 12.45 23.09
C GLY A 207 16.96 13.81 22.49
N TYR A 208 16.15 13.83 21.43
CA TYR A 208 15.61 15.05 20.84
C TYR A 208 14.28 15.44 21.50
N ASN A 209 13.99 16.74 21.54
CA ASN A 209 12.71 17.25 22.02
C ASN A 209 11.61 17.09 20.93
N PRO A 210 10.55 16.32 21.16
CA PRO A 210 9.49 16.16 20.17
C PRO A 210 8.71 17.47 19.86
N ASN A 211 8.83 18.52 20.71
CA ASN A 211 8.25 19.82 20.41
C ASN A 211 8.97 20.54 19.25
N ASP A 212 10.20 20.15 18.89
CA ASP A 212 10.88 20.70 17.72
C ASP A 212 10.20 20.25 16.42
N MET A 213 9.67 19.00 16.36
CA MET A 213 8.81 18.56 15.27
C MET A 213 7.55 19.45 15.17
N VAL A 214 6.91 19.78 16.30
CA VAL A 214 5.78 20.72 16.34
C VAL A 214 6.17 22.08 15.77
N ALA A 215 7.31 22.61 16.21
CA ALA A 215 7.81 23.92 15.75
C ALA A 215 8.03 23.93 14.22
N PHE A 216 8.59 22.87 13.67
CA PHE A 216 8.77 22.73 12.22
C PHE A 216 7.44 22.69 11.49
N PHE A 217 6.47 21.88 11.94
CA PHE A 217 5.16 21.79 11.29
C PHE A 217 4.36 23.09 11.37
N GLN A 218 4.47 23.83 12.47
CA GLN A 218 3.89 25.18 12.57
C GLN A 218 4.49 26.18 11.56
N LYS A 219 5.79 26.04 11.25
CA LYS A 219 6.41 26.84 10.17
C LYS A 219 5.81 26.47 8.82
N LEU A 220 5.63 25.17 8.54
CA LEU A 220 5.02 24.72 7.28
C LEU A 220 3.62 25.30 7.09
N GLU A 221 2.79 25.28 8.14
CA GLU A 221 1.44 25.87 8.09
C GLU A 221 1.44 27.37 7.76
N ARG A 222 2.44 28.12 8.26
CA ARG A 222 2.60 29.56 7.98
C ARG A 222 3.10 29.85 6.56
N VAL A 223 3.96 28.99 6.03
CA VAL A 223 4.54 29.14 4.68
C VAL A 223 3.52 28.80 3.60
N ASP A 224 2.57 27.91 3.89
CA ASP A 224 1.62 27.36 2.90
C ASP A 224 0.55 28.38 2.44
N THR A 225 0.36 29.51 3.12
CA THR A 225 -0.57 30.55 2.69
C THR A 225 -0.17 31.25 1.39
N SER A 226 1.09 31.12 0.94
CA SER A 226 1.63 31.79 -0.26
C SER A 226 2.37 30.89 -1.26
N ARG A 227 2.80 29.71 -0.84
CA ARG A 227 3.49 28.72 -1.68
C ARG A 227 3.07 27.32 -1.22
N LYS A 228 2.35 26.60 -2.07
CA LYS A 228 2.03 25.18 -1.81
C LYS A 228 3.33 24.42 -1.57
N THR A 229 3.62 24.08 -0.32
CA THR A 229 4.70 23.15 0.00
C THR A 229 4.29 21.78 -0.52
N ASN A 230 5.15 21.10 -1.26
CA ASN A 230 4.87 19.74 -1.74
C ASN A 230 4.66 18.78 -0.55
N TRP A 231 5.27 19.09 0.61
CA TRP A 231 5.06 18.34 1.84
C TRP A 231 3.59 18.14 2.20
N MET A 232 2.81 19.24 2.24
CA MET A 232 1.38 19.18 2.63
C MET A 232 0.51 18.42 1.62
N SER A 233 0.96 18.31 0.35
CA SER A 233 0.26 17.52 -0.65
C SER A 233 0.58 16.03 -0.57
N ASP A 234 1.79 15.68 -0.16
CA ASP A 234 2.26 14.31 -0.02
C ASP A 234 1.93 13.75 1.37
N HIS A 235 1.95 14.61 2.40
CA HIS A 235 1.61 14.32 3.79
C HIS A 235 0.42 15.17 4.25
N PRO A 236 -0.82 14.83 3.85
CA PRO A 236 -2.00 15.62 4.21
C PRO A 236 -2.19 15.63 5.72
N ALA A 237 -2.01 16.83 6.31
CA ALA A 237 -2.04 17.01 7.75
C ALA A 237 -3.41 16.63 8.32
N PRO A 238 -3.46 15.79 9.38
CA PRO A 238 -4.65 15.65 10.21
C PRO A 238 -5.02 17.01 10.84
N PRO A 239 -6.30 17.35 11.00
CA PRO A 239 -6.72 18.64 11.56
C PRO A 239 -6.15 18.96 12.93
N ASP A 240 -5.79 17.94 13.69
CA ASP A 240 -5.30 18.01 15.07
C ASP A 240 -3.85 17.51 15.22
N ARG A 241 -3.09 17.49 14.13
CA ARG A 241 -1.69 16.99 14.06
C ARG A 241 -0.83 17.54 15.20
N ILE A 242 -0.77 18.85 15.33
CA ILE A 242 0.04 19.53 16.34
C ILE A 242 -0.40 19.15 17.75
N ALA A 243 -1.72 19.15 18.02
CA ALA A 243 -2.26 18.80 19.33
C ALA A 243 -1.92 17.34 19.70
N ARG A 244 -1.96 16.42 18.75
CA ARG A 244 -1.63 15.00 18.97
C ARG A 244 -0.15 14.81 19.29
N ILE A 245 0.76 15.43 18.54
CA ILE A 245 2.20 15.36 18.83
C ILE A 245 2.49 15.94 20.23
N GLN A 246 1.87 17.08 20.57
CA GLN A 246 2.01 17.68 21.90
C GLN A 246 1.43 16.80 23.02
N GLN A 247 0.33 16.12 22.76
CA GLN A 247 -0.23 15.16 23.71
C GLN A 247 0.74 13.99 23.94
N GLU A 248 1.28 13.41 22.87
CA GLU A 248 2.27 12.34 22.98
C GLU A 248 3.53 12.85 23.70
N ALA A 249 4.05 14.00 23.33
CA ALA A 249 5.23 14.62 23.97
C ALA A 249 5.07 14.79 25.50
N ARG A 250 3.86 15.09 25.98
CA ARG A 250 3.60 15.18 27.43
C ARG A 250 3.66 13.84 28.16
N MET A 251 3.43 12.75 27.48
CA MET A 251 3.48 11.38 28.05
C MET A 251 4.91 10.81 28.01
N LEU A 252 5.77 11.36 27.16
CA LEU A 252 7.11 10.88 26.94
C LEU A 252 8.12 11.60 27.85
N ARG A 253 9.19 10.88 28.20
CA ARG A 253 10.35 11.47 28.89
C ARG A 253 11.56 11.38 27.95
N VAL A 254 12.19 12.52 27.70
CA VAL A 254 13.40 12.56 26.86
C VAL A 254 14.52 11.81 27.57
N ASN A 255 15.02 10.77 26.96
CA ASN A 255 16.12 9.95 27.47
C ASN A 255 17.47 10.56 27.07
N GLY A 256 18.08 11.30 28.00
CA GLY A 256 19.32 12.02 27.74
C GLY A 256 19.10 13.28 26.89
N THR A 257 20.17 13.87 26.43
CA THR A 257 20.15 15.05 25.56
C THR A 257 20.93 14.74 24.30
N ALA A 258 20.30 14.86 23.15
CA ALA A 258 21.01 14.80 21.89
C ALA A 258 22.03 15.98 21.85
N PRO A 259 23.26 15.77 21.41
CA PRO A 259 24.18 16.86 21.20
C PRO A 259 23.70 17.68 19.99
N GLU A 260 22.82 18.63 20.24
CA GLU A 260 22.42 19.61 19.22
C GLU A 260 23.59 20.56 18.95
N ASN A 261 24.08 20.50 17.73
CA ASN A 261 25.16 21.40 17.31
C ASN A 261 24.61 22.44 16.32
N VAL A 262 24.11 23.55 16.88
CA VAL A 262 23.61 24.67 16.08
C VAL A 262 24.62 25.18 15.07
N ALA A 263 25.91 25.24 15.46
CA ALA A 263 27.00 25.68 14.58
C ALA A 263 27.21 24.71 13.41
N GLU A 264 27.00 23.39 13.61
CA GLU A 264 27.12 22.39 12.55
C GLU A 264 26.00 22.54 11.53
N LEU A 265 24.72 22.68 11.97
CA LEU A 265 23.60 22.96 11.08
C LEU A 265 23.83 24.23 10.25
N GLN A 266 24.27 25.33 10.92
CA GLN A 266 24.59 26.57 10.23
C GLN A 266 25.74 26.40 9.24
N GLY A 267 26.75 25.61 9.59
CA GLY A 267 27.85 25.25 8.69
C GLY A 267 27.33 24.51 7.43
N VAL A 268 26.42 23.53 7.60
CA VAL A 268 25.78 22.81 6.51
C VAL A 268 24.93 23.74 5.65
N GLN A 269 24.12 24.59 6.25
CA GLN A 269 23.28 25.57 5.53
C GLN A 269 24.15 26.58 4.75
N ASN A 270 25.25 27.09 5.33
CA ASN A 270 26.18 27.97 4.64
C ASN A 270 26.86 27.26 3.46
N ARG A 271 27.27 26.02 3.67
CA ARG A 271 27.85 25.19 2.62
C ARG A 271 26.89 24.98 1.44
N MET A 272 25.62 24.66 1.73
CA MET A 272 24.61 24.50 0.67
C MET A 272 24.36 25.80 -0.10
N ARG A 273 24.41 26.96 0.57
CA ARG A 273 24.34 28.28 -0.11
C ARG A 273 25.46 28.47 -1.13
N GLY A 274 26.64 27.89 -0.89
CA GLY A 274 27.77 27.90 -1.81
C GLY A 274 27.50 27.17 -3.15
N TYR A 275 26.52 26.24 -3.19
CA TYR A 275 26.08 25.59 -4.43
C TYR A 275 25.09 26.42 -5.27
N GLY A 276 24.79 27.63 -4.85
CA GLY A 276 23.76 28.47 -5.48
C GLY A 276 22.34 28.08 -5.08
N ALA A 277 21.34 28.68 -5.75
CA ALA A 277 19.95 28.40 -5.49
C ALA A 277 19.58 26.98 -5.96
N ALA A 278 18.95 26.20 -5.07
CA ALA A 278 18.41 24.90 -5.48
C ALA A 278 17.23 25.08 -6.45
N PRO A 279 17.08 24.25 -7.47
CA PRO A 279 15.94 24.31 -8.36
C PRO A 279 14.65 23.87 -7.65
N SER A 280 13.50 24.45 -8.01
CA SER A 280 12.21 23.95 -7.58
C SER A 280 11.77 22.71 -8.40
N ALA A 281 10.82 21.94 -7.88
CA ALA A 281 10.21 20.81 -8.60
C ALA A 281 9.70 21.23 -9.99
N GLY A 282 9.06 22.40 -10.08
CA GLY A 282 8.60 22.93 -11.35
C GLY A 282 9.70 23.30 -12.35
N GLN A 283 10.88 23.73 -11.86
CA GLN A 283 12.06 23.97 -12.69
C GLN A 283 12.67 22.66 -13.18
N ILE A 284 12.79 21.68 -12.30
CA ILE A 284 13.28 20.33 -12.66
C ILE A 284 12.39 19.70 -13.72
N ALA A 285 11.07 19.75 -13.53
CA ALA A 285 10.11 19.22 -14.52
C ALA A 285 10.23 19.91 -15.89
N ARG A 286 10.44 21.24 -15.92
CA ARG A 286 10.66 21.98 -17.18
C ARG A 286 11.97 21.62 -17.84
N GLN A 287 13.04 21.45 -17.07
CA GLN A 287 14.35 21.02 -17.59
C GLN A 287 14.29 19.61 -18.16
N SER A 288 13.61 18.69 -17.50
CA SER A 288 13.38 17.34 -17.99
C SER A 288 12.51 17.29 -19.26
N ALA A 289 11.54 18.21 -19.37
CA ALA A 289 10.70 18.35 -20.58
C ALA A 289 11.43 19.06 -21.74
N ALA A 290 12.43 19.88 -21.44
CA ALA A 290 13.23 20.62 -22.44
C ALA A 290 14.41 19.79 -22.98
N GLN A 291 14.86 18.76 -22.29
CA GLN A 291 15.79 17.79 -22.87
C GLN A 291 15.02 17.03 -23.96
N PRO A 292 15.55 16.95 -25.21
CA PRO A 292 14.95 16.09 -26.20
C PRO A 292 15.07 14.67 -25.68
N GLN A 293 14.03 14.22 -24.97
CA GLN A 293 13.80 12.81 -24.85
C GLN A 293 13.79 12.34 -26.30
N SER A 294 14.74 11.48 -26.67
CA SER A 294 14.53 10.63 -27.81
C SER A 294 13.19 9.94 -27.50
N ARG A 295 12.12 10.56 -28.01
CA ARG A 295 10.82 9.95 -28.05
C ARG A 295 11.06 8.68 -28.81
N GLY A 296 11.30 7.60 -28.09
CA GLY A 296 11.02 6.29 -28.58
C GLY A 296 9.62 6.47 -29.13
N ARG A 297 9.56 6.55 -30.46
CA ARG A 297 8.33 6.53 -31.22
C ARG A 297 7.47 5.52 -30.51
N ALA A 298 6.34 5.95 -29.91
CA ALA A 298 5.33 5.03 -29.46
C ALA A 298 5.08 4.15 -30.67
N THR A 299 5.77 3.03 -30.73
CA THR A 299 5.39 1.95 -31.59
C THR A 299 4.03 1.58 -31.04
N ASN A 300 2.98 1.97 -31.77
CA ASN A 300 1.69 1.33 -31.65
C ASN A 300 2.03 -0.16 -31.61
N GLY A 301 2.06 -0.73 -30.40
CA GLY A 301 2.47 -2.12 -30.19
C GLY A 301 1.62 -2.95 -31.12
N ALA A 302 2.27 -3.76 -31.95
CA ALA A 302 1.54 -4.77 -32.68
C ALA A 302 0.70 -5.55 -31.66
N PRO A 303 -0.55 -5.89 -31.98
CA PRO A 303 -1.40 -6.64 -31.06
C PRO A 303 -0.65 -7.87 -30.57
N VAL A 304 -0.73 -8.15 -29.26
CA VAL A 304 -0.08 -9.31 -28.67
C VAL A 304 -0.59 -10.55 -29.39
N THR A 305 0.31 -11.28 -30.04
CA THR A 305 -0.08 -12.55 -30.65
C THR A 305 -0.25 -13.58 -29.52
N VAL A 306 -1.49 -13.91 -29.22
CA VAL A 306 -1.85 -14.87 -28.17
C VAL A 306 -1.75 -16.27 -28.76
N ASN A 307 -0.67 -16.98 -28.47
CA ASN A 307 -0.53 -18.38 -28.82
C ASN A 307 -0.87 -19.23 -27.60
N VAL A 308 -2.16 -19.53 -27.44
CA VAL A 308 -2.67 -20.30 -26.33
C VAL A 308 -3.06 -21.70 -26.78
N PRO A 309 -2.57 -22.78 -26.13
CA PRO A 309 -2.98 -24.14 -26.45
C PRO A 309 -4.50 -24.29 -26.31
N ALA A 310 -5.08 -25.15 -27.13
CA ALA A 310 -6.49 -25.49 -27.00
C ALA A 310 -6.78 -26.02 -25.59
N PRO A 311 -7.93 -25.64 -24.99
CA PRO A 311 -8.32 -26.18 -23.69
C PRO A 311 -8.49 -27.70 -23.79
N SER A 312 -8.01 -28.41 -22.75
CA SER A 312 -8.21 -29.87 -22.65
C SER A 312 -9.71 -30.17 -22.53
N THR A 313 -10.14 -31.25 -23.16
CA THR A 313 -11.49 -31.79 -22.96
C THR A 313 -11.62 -32.50 -21.58
N SER A 314 -10.51 -32.95 -21.01
CA SER A 314 -10.47 -33.48 -19.64
C SER A 314 -10.49 -32.32 -18.66
N MET A 315 -11.28 -32.47 -17.60
CA MET A 315 -11.41 -31.49 -16.52
C MET A 315 -10.76 -31.98 -15.24
N LYS A 316 -10.23 -31.05 -14.42
CA LYS A 316 -9.83 -31.31 -13.05
C LYS A 316 -10.62 -30.44 -12.11
N THR A 317 -10.99 -30.97 -10.94
CA THR A 317 -11.72 -30.20 -9.92
C THR A 317 -10.74 -29.44 -9.04
N TYR A 318 -11.00 -28.16 -8.86
CA TYR A 318 -10.36 -27.32 -7.86
C TYR A 318 -11.35 -27.09 -6.72
N VAL A 319 -10.86 -27.20 -5.49
CA VAL A 319 -11.60 -26.87 -4.28
C VAL A 319 -10.88 -25.70 -3.60
N ASN A 320 -11.62 -24.63 -3.37
CA ASN A 320 -11.09 -23.47 -2.66
C ASN A 320 -10.63 -23.85 -1.24
N PRO A 321 -9.50 -23.33 -0.72
CA PRO A 321 -8.99 -23.70 0.60
C PRO A 321 -9.97 -23.51 1.75
N THR A 322 -10.78 -22.46 1.71
CA THR A 322 -11.84 -22.20 2.71
C THR A 322 -13.11 -23.01 2.42
N ARG A 323 -13.11 -23.80 1.35
CA ARG A 323 -14.27 -24.56 0.87
C ARG A 323 -15.48 -23.70 0.48
N LEU A 324 -15.25 -22.41 0.24
CA LEU A 324 -16.30 -21.49 -0.22
C LEU A 324 -16.90 -21.95 -1.55
N TYR A 325 -16.06 -22.46 -2.46
CA TYR A 325 -16.52 -23.00 -3.73
C TYR A 325 -15.64 -24.16 -4.23
N SER A 326 -16.18 -24.94 -5.15
CA SER A 326 -15.44 -25.86 -6.00
C SER A 326 -15.86 -25.71 -7.44
N ILE A 327 -14.95 -25.95 -8.39
CA ILE A 327 -15.16 -25.80 -9.82
C ILE A 327 -14.27 -26.73 -10.61
N SER A 328 -14.78 -27.24 -11.73
CA SER A 328 -13.99 -28.02 -12.70
C SER A 328 -13.40 -27.10 -13.78
N VAL A 329 -12.10 -27.23 -14.00
CA VAL A 329 -11.36 -26.46 -14.98
C VAL A 329 -10.62 -27.40 -15.96
N PRO A 330 -10.29 -26.96 -17.19
CA PRO A 330 -9.50 -27.81 -18.11
C PRO A 330 -8.21 -28.30 -17.45
N SER A 331 -7.90 -29.59 -17.62
CA SER A 331 -6.76 -30.21 -16.94
C SER A 331 -5.40 -29.58 -17.29
N ASN A 332 -5.29 -28.99 -18.49
CA ASN A 332 -4.09 -28.27 -18.94
C ASN A 332 -4.05 -26.78 -18.52
N TRP A 333 -5.04 -26.29 -17.77
CA TRP A 333 -4.98 -24.95 -17.18
C TRP A 333 -4.25 -24.98 -15.85
N GLN A 334 -3.43 -23.99 -15.60
CA GLN A 334 -2.77 -23.78 -14.33
C GLN A 334 -3.72 -23.08 -13.35
N VAL A 335 -3.51 -23.33 -12.07
CA VAL A 335 -4.29 -22.72 -11.00
C VAL A 335 -3.36 -21.78 -10.23
N TYR A 336 -3.76 -20.55 -10.13
CA TYR A 336 -3.05 -19.50 -9.38
C TYR A 336 -3.96 -19.03 -8.25
N GLN A 337 -3.65 -19.48 -7.04
CA GLN A 337 -4.43 -19.11 -5.87
C GLN A 337 -3.98 -17.75 -5.36
N GLN A 338 -4.95 -16.93 -4.94
CA GLN A 338 -4.70 -15.58 -4.44
C GLN A 338 -5.49 -15.39 -3.13
N GLY A 339 -4.78 -15.43 -2.01
CA GLY A 339 -5.42 -15.39 -0.69
C GLY A 339 -6.34 -16.59 -0.46
N ASP A 340 -7.36 -16.39 0.38
CA ASP A 340 -8.21 -17.48 0.87
C ASP A 340 -9.42 -17.75 -0.03
N THR A 341 -9.87 -16.76 -0.81
CA THR A 341 -11.12 -16.87 -1.61
C THR A 341 -10.90 -16.79 -3.12
N ALA A 342 -9.84 -16.10 -3.58
CA ALA A 342 -9.60 -15.86 -5.00
C ALA A 342 -8.76 -16.96 -5.65
N ALA A 343 -9.11 -17.33 -6.89
CA ALA A 343 -8.29 -18.18 -7.74
C ALA A 343 -8.41 -17.75 -9.21
N THR A 344 -7.30 -17.76 -9.92
CA THR A 344 -7.24 -17.58 -11.37
C THR A 344 -6.86 -18.90 -12.04
N PHE A 345 -7.51 -19.20 -13.14
CA PHE A 345 -7.28 -20.39 -13.96
C PHE A 345 -6.92 -19.95 -15.36
N ALA A 346 -5.77 -20.32 -15.86
CA ALA A 346 -5.35 -19.95 -17.20
C ALA A 346 -4.50 -21.06 -17.86
N PRO A 347 -4.59 -21.23 -19.19
CA PRO A 347 -3.66 -22.09 -19.92
C PRO A 347 -2.26 -21.47 -19.95
N GLN A 348 -1.26 -22.27 -20.31
CA GLN A 348 0.07 -21.72 -20.58
C GLN A 348 -0.02 -20.67 -21.70
N GLY A 349 0.53 -19.47 -21.48
CA GLY A 349 0.40 -18.34 -22.40
C GLY A 349 -0.95 -17.62 -22.36
N GLY A 350 -1.90 -18.06 -21.52
CA GLY A 350 -3.18 -17.38 -21.29
C GLY A 350 -3.06 -16.09 -20.48
N ILE A 351 -1.85 -15.86 -19.96
CA ILE A 351 -1.48 -14.63 -19.28
C ILE A 351 -0.36 -14.02 -20.11
N GLY A 352 -0.66 -12.84 -20.66
CA GLY A 352 0.26 -12.06 -21.46
C GLY A 352 0.98 -11.01 -20.60
N THR A 353 2.22 -10.68 -20.93
CA THR A 353 2.94 -9.54 -20.33
C THR A 353 3.21 -8.52 -21.40
N VAL A 354 2.70 -7.30 -21.22
CA VAL A 354 2.90 -6.18 -22.14
C VAL A 354 3.39 -4.98 -21.35
N ASN A 355 4.49 -4.39 -21.74
CA ASN A 355 5.10 -3.24 -21.04
C ASN A 355 5.33 -3.50 -19.53
N GLY A 356 5.70 -4.74 -19.18
CA GLY A 356 5.92 -5.14 -17.79
C GLY A 356 4.64 -5.37 -16.97
N LYS A 357 3.45 -5.24 -17.57
CA LYS A 357 2.16 -5.59 -16.95
C LYS A 357 1.70 -6.94 -17.46
N SER A 358 1.34 -7.83 -16.55
CA SER A 358 0.73 -9.11 -16.91
C SER A 358 -0.79 -8.96 -16.90
N ASP A 359 -1.44 -9.53 -17.92
CA ASP A 359 -2.88 -9.48 -18.08
C ASP A 359 -3.42 -10.86 -18.43
N VAL A 360 -4.64 -11.19 -17.97
CA VAL A 360 -5.29 -12.44 -18.35
C VAL A 360 -5.94 -12.24 -19.72
N VAL A 361 -5.34 -12.80 -20.73
CA VAL A 361 -5.88 -12.76 -22.11
C VAL A 361 -6.86 -13.89 -22.36
N VAL A 362 -6.57 -15.07 -21.80
CA VAL A 362 -7.46 -16.23 -21.80
C VAL A 362 -7.42 -16.86 -20.43
N GLY A 363 -8.56 -16.90 -19.74
CA GLY A 363 -8.63 -17.48 -18.41
C GLY A 363 -9.95 -17.27 -17.69
N ALA A 364 -9.98 -17.67 -16.45
CA ALA A 364 -11.12 -17.48 -15.56
C ALA A 364 -10.65 -17.07 -14.17
N ILE A 365 -11.42 -16.22 -13.54
CA ILE A 365 -11.15 -15.72 -12.20
C ILE A 365 -12.39 -15.96 -11.35
N ILE A 366 -12.20 -16.53 -10.18
CA ILE A 366 -13.26 -16.64 -9.17
C ILE A 366 -12.83 -15.90 -7.93
N ASN A 367 -13.75 -15.14 -7.35
CA ASN A 367 -13.54 -14.51 -6.06
C ASN A 367 -14.87 -14.22 -5.35
N HIS A 368 -14.77 -13.74 -4.13
CA HIS A 368 -15.85 -13.25 -3.28
C HIS A 368 -16.01 -11.74 -3.44
N TYR A 369 -17.25 -11.24 -3.36
CA TYR A 369 -17.58 -9.82 -3.48
C TYR A 369 -18.58 -9.40 -2.42
N ASP A 370 -18.30 -8.30 -1.73
CA ASP A 370 -19.18 -7.63 -0.77
C ASP A 370 -19.83 -6.43 -1.48
N PRO A 371 -21.12 -6.50 -1.84
CA PRO A 371 -21.80 -5.40 -2.50
C PRO A 371 -22.02 -4.24 -1.54
N PHE A 372 -21.91 -3.00 -2.03
CA PHE A 372 -22.16 -1.74 -1.30
C PHE A 372 -21.24 -1.46 -0.11
N GLY A 373 -20.19 -2.25 0.11
CA GLY A 373 -19.05 -1.88 0.98
C GLY A 373 -19.36 -1.78 2.47
N ASN A 374 -20.08 -2.72 3.06
CA ASN A 374 -20.07 -2.88 4.51
C ASN A 374 -18.77 -3.57 4.92
N ALA A 375 -17.84 -2.75 5.43
CA ALA A 375 -16.45 -3.10 5.68
C ALA A 375 -16.28 -4.21 6.71
N GLN A 376 -16.04 -5.44 6.29
CA GLN A 376 -15.25 -6.43 7.04
C GLN A 376 -14.90 -7.70 6.23
N GLY A 377 -14.65 -7.64 4.94
CA GLY A 377 -14.26 -8.84 4.16
C GLY A 377 -13.25 -8.56 3.05
N ASN A 378 -12.38 -9.53 2.78
CA ASN A 378 -11.35 -9.52 1.75
C ASN A 378 -11.93 -9.68 0.33
N GLY A 379 -12.77 -8.75 -0.12
CA GLY A 379 -13.39 -8.75 -1.44
C GLY A 379 -13.40 -7.38 -2.11
N LEU A 380 -13.89 -7.30 -3.34
CA LEU A 380 -14.18 -6.03 -4.01
C LEU A 380 -15.19 -5.24 -3.16
N GLN A 381 -14.84 -4.03 -2.73
CA GLN A 381 -15.77 -3.15 -2.02
C GLN A 381 -16.65 -2.41 -3.03
N GLY A 382 -17.97 -2.49 -2.85
CA GLY A 382 -18.92 -1.69 -3.58
C GLY A 382 -18.76 -0.20 -3.31
N SER A 383 -19.32 0.65 -4.19
CA SER A 383 -19.18 2.09 -4.06
C SER A 383 -20.04 2.63 -2.93
N SER A 384 -19.43 3.15 -1.88
CA SER A 384 -20.11 4.01 -0.93
C SER A 384 -20.41 5.38 -1.55
N SER A 385 -21.43 5.49 -2.40
CA SER A 385 -22.14 6.74 -2.58
C SER A 385 -23.16 6.83 -1.44
N GLY A 386 -22.82 7.56 -0.40
CA GLY A 386 -23.52 7.89 0.84
C GLY A 386 -25.03 7.75 0.93
N GLY A 387 -25.54 6.53 0.95
CA GLY A 387 -26.92 6.20 1.25
C GLY A 387 -26.94 4.73 1.67
N GLY A 388 -27.00 4.48 2.97
CA GLY A 388 -27.14 3.12 3.48
C GLY A 388 -28.37 2.45 2.86
N TYR A 389 -28.15 1.33 2.18
CA TYR A 389 -29.25 0.51 1.64
C TYR A 389 -30.01 -0.10 2.83
N MET A 390 -31.23 0.35 3.05
CA MET A 390 -32.12 -0.13 4.11
C MET A 390 -33.03 -1.24 3.58
N GLY A 391 -32.50 -2.23 2.86
CA GLY A 391 -33.28 -3.33 2.29
C GLY A 391 -32.41 -4.56 2.02
N ASN A 392 -33.05 -5.73 1.85
CA ASN A 392 -32.35 -6.94 1.45
C ASN A 392 -31.73 -6.75 0.06
N VAL A 393 -30.43 -6.96 -0.06
CA VAL A 393 -29.69 -6.87 -1.32
C VAL A 393 -30.08 -8.07 -2.19
N THR A 394 -30.64 -7.81 -3.37
CA THR A 394 -30.97 -8.89 -4.30
C THR A 394 -29.75 -9.31 -5.13
N LEU A 395 -29.77 -10.54 -5.66
CA LEU A 395 -28.74 -11.00 -6.60
C LEU A 395 -28.57 -10.04 -7.80
N GLN A 396 -29.64 -9.40 -8.24
CA GLN A 396 -29.61 -8.43 -9.33
C GLN A 396 -28.86 -7.16 -8.91
N ASP A 397 -29.20 -6.59 -7.75
CA ASP A 397 -28.57 -5.36 -7.24
C ASP A 397 -27.07 -5.56 -6.99
N ALA A 398 -26.72 -6.66 -6.34
CA ALA A 398 -25.31 -7.03 -6.08
C ALA A 398 -24.53 -7.26 -7.37
N THR A 399 -25.14 -7.89 -8.38
CA THR A 399 -24.51 -8.10 -9.69
C THR A 399 -24.32 -6.78 -10.43
N ASP A 400 -25.30 -5.88 -10.35
CA ASP A 400 -25.21 -4.57 -11.01
C ASP A 400 -24.14 -3.68 -10.37
N ASP A 401 -23.99 -3.73 -9.06
CA ASP A 401 -22.90 -3.05 -8.34
C ASP A 401 -21.52 -3.63 -8.71
N LEU A 402 -21.39 -4.95 -8.81
CA LEU A 402 -20.18 -5.60 -9.31
C LEU A 402 -19.85 -5.16 -10.75
N LEU A 403 -20.81 -5.15 -11.65
CA LEU A 403 -20.62 -4.73 -13.04
C LEU A 403 -20.20 -3.26 -13.12
N ALA A 404 -20.86 -2.38 -12.35
CA ALA A 404 -20.47 -0.97 -12.25
C ALA A 404 -19.06 -0.80 -11.71
N THR A 405 -18.67 -1.63 -10.76
CA THR A 405 -17.33 -1.65 -10.17
C THR A 405 -16.28 -2.10 -11.20
N VAL A 406 -16.55 -3.17 -11.96
CA VAL A 406 -15.68 -3.62 -13.06
C VAL A 406 -15.53 -2.53 -14.13
N GLN A 407 -16.61 -1.85 -14.52
CA GLN A 407 -16.57 -0.78 -15.51
C GLN A 407 -15.85 0.50 -15.03
N ARG A 408 -15.96 0.85 -13.75
CA ARG A 408 -15.19 1.99 -13.19
C ARG A 408 -13.69 1.75 -13.24
N THR A 409 -13.28 0.52 -13.04
CA THR A 409 -11.85 0.18 -12.99
C THR A 409 -11.29 -0.11 -14.37
N SER A 410 -12.09 -0.71 -15.22
CA SER A 410 -11.76 -1.00 -16.61
C SER A 410 -12.70 -0.21 -17.52
N SER A 411 -12.48 1.11 -17.58
CA SER A 411 -13.39 2.06 -18.26
C SER A 411 -13.58 1.80 -19.75
N TYR A 412 -12.72 0.98 -20.35
CA TYR A 412 -12.84 0.54 -21.74
C TYR A 412 -13.89 -0.56 -21.93
N LEU A 413 -14.31 -1.23 -20.84
CA LEU A 413 -15.32 -2.29 -20.88
C LEU A 413 -16.74 -1.73 -20.93
N GLN A 414 -17.52 -2.22 -21.84
CA GLN A 414 -18.94 -1.88 -21.99
C GLN A 414 -19.80 -3.10 -21.87
N LEU A 415 -20.91 -2.98 -21.12
CA LEU A 415 -21.91 -4.05 -21.00
C LEU A 415 -22.56 -4.30 -22.37
N ILE A 416 -22.55 -5.54 -22.80
CA ILE A 416 -23.26 -5.94 -24.03
C ILE A 416 -24.75 -5.90 -23.75
N SER A 417 -25.49 -5.09 -24.50
CA SER A 417 -26.95 -4.95 -24.35
C SER A 417 -27.64 -6.30 -24.52
N GLY A 418 -28.56 -6.61 -23.60
CA GLY A 418 -29.31 -7.89 -23.62
C GLY A 418 -28.50 -9.13 -23.23
N SER A 419 -27.26 -8.96 -22.75
CA SER A 419 -26.42 -10.09 -22.29
C SER A 419 -26.76 -10.60 -20.89
N LYS A 420 -27.45 -9.79 -20.07
CA LYS A 420 -27.88 -10.22 -18.73
C LYS A 420 -28.92 -11.33 -18.82
N ARG A 421 -28.63 -12.46 -18.18
CA ARG A 421 -29.50 -13.65 -18.17
C ARG A 421 -29.49 -14.28 -16.79
N GLN A 422 -30.66 -14.65 -16.33
CA GLN A 422 -30.82 -15.49 -15.15
C GLN A 422 -30.80 -16.94 -15.56
N MET A 423 -30.09 -17.78 -14.84
CA MET A 423 -29.99 -19.21 -15.07
C MET A 423 -30.06 -19.97 -13.74
N ASN A 424 -30.35 -21.23 -13.78
CA ASN A 424 -30.26 -22.11 -12.63
C ASN A 424 -28.99 -22.98 -12.77
N VAL A 425 -28.12 -22.92 -11.80
CA VAL A 425 -26.89 -23.74 -11.74
C VAL A 425 -26.90 -24.52 -10.42
N ASN A 426 -26.94 -25.83 -10.51
CA ASN A 426 -26.99 -26.75 -9.36
C ASN A 426 -28.06 -26.38 -8.32
N GLY A 427 -29.26 -26.05 -8.80
CA GLY A 427 -30.41 -25.71 -7.95
C GLY A 427 -30.41 -24.29 -7.39
N SER A 428 -29.46 -23.48 -7.76
CA SER A 428 -29.34 -22.07 -7.29
C SER A 428 -29.47 -21.09 -8.44
N THR A 429 -30.13 -19.97 -8.16
CA THR A 429 -30.24 -18.85 -9.08
C THR A 429 -28.90 -18.20 -9.29
N THR A 430 -28.53 -17.97 -10.52
CA THR A 430 -27.25 -17.41 -10.96
C THR A 430 -27.52 -16.35 -12.02
N LEU A 431 -26.84 -15.23 -12.02
CA LEU A 431 -26.89 -14.24 -13.09
C LEU A 431 -25.62 -14.32 -13.94
N SER A 432 -25.81 -14.14 -15.26
CA SER A 432 -24.71 -13.98 -16.20
C SER A 432 -24.85 -12.66 -16.95
N ALA A 433 -23.74 -11.99 -17.21
CA ALA A 433 -23.67 -10.81 -18.06
C ALA A 433 -22.36 -10.84 -18.86
N ALA A 434 -22.32 -10.15 -19.99
CA ALA A 434 -21.11 -10.05 -20.79
C ALA A 434 -20.71 -8.59 -21.02
N LEU A 435 -19.41 -8.32 -20.86
CA LEU A 435 -18.75 -7.05 -21.16
C LEU A 435 -17.85 -7.25 -22.37
N ARG A 436 -17.59 -6.19 -23.11
CA ARG A 436 -16.60 -6.17 -24.18
C ARG A 436 -15.87 -4.83 -24.21
N GLY A 437 -14.64 -4.83 -24.69
CA GLY A 437 -13.88 -3.62 -24.90
C GLY A 437 -12.51 -3.90 -25.49
N ARG A 438 -11.80 -2.85 -25.88
CA ARG A 438 -10.43 -2.96 -26.35
C ARG A 438 -9.50 -2.66 -25.18
N ASP A 439 -8.79 -3.67 -24.73
CA ASP A 439 -7.85 -3.53 -23.64
C ASP A 439 -6.68 -2.62 -24.07
N PRO A 440 -6.44 -1.50 -23.36
CA PRO A 440 -5.38 -0.55 -23.70
C PRO A 440 -3.97 -1.12 -23.49
N ASN A 441 -3.80 -2.16 -22.69
CA ASN A 441 -2.51 -2.78 -22.41
C ASN A 441 -2.12 -3.77 -23.48
N THR A 442 -3.02 -4.72 -23.82
CA THR A 442 -2.76 -5.77 -24.79
C THR A 442 -3.11 -5.35 -26.23
N GLY A 443 -3.95 -4.33 -26.40
CA GLY A 443 -4.50 -3.89 -27.68
C GLY A 443 -5.48 -4.90 -28.30
N LEU A 444 -5.93 -5.90 -27.55
CA LEU A 444 -6.88 -6.90 -27.99
C LEU A 444 -8.31 -6.46 -27.69
N ASP A 445 -9.22 -6.79 -28.60
CA ASP A 445 -10.65 -6.75 -28.30
C ASP A 445 -11.01 -7.98 -27.47
N GLU A 446 -11.52 -7.77 -26.27
CA GLU A 446 -11.81 -8.83 -25.31
C GLU A 446 -13.28 -8.90 -24.94
N ARG A 447 -13.68 -10.09 -24.54
CA ARG A 447 -14.97 -10.39 -23.94
C ARG A 447 -14.77 -10.94 -22.55
N ILE A 448 -15.50 -10.37 -21.58
CA ILE A 448 -15.57 -10.86 -20.21
C ILE A 448 -16.98 -11.32 -19.93
N THR A 449 -17.13 -12.61 -19.65
CA THR A 449 -18.42 -13.13 -19.16
C THR A 449 -18.37 -13.18 -17.65
N VAL A 450 -19.26 -12.45 -17.02
CA VAL A 450 -19.45 -12.37 -15.57
C VAL A 450 -20.55 -13.34 -15.19
N VAL A 451 -20.30 -14.19 -14.21
CA VAL A 451 -21.31 -15.09 -13.63
C VAL A 451 -21.30 -14.88 -12.12
N THR A 452 -22.46 -14.64 -11.53
CA THR A 452 -22.58 -14.31 -10.10
C THR A 452 -23.57 -15.25 -9.42
N ARG A 453 -23.25 -15.62 -8.18
CA ARG A 453 -24.11 -16.36 -7.28
C ARG A 453 -24.12 -15.72 -5.92
N GLN A 454 -25.31 -15.46 -5.37
CA GLN A 454 -25.45 -14.88 -4.05
C GLN A 454 -25.30 -15.91 -2.94
N LEU A 455 -24.65 -15.50 -1.86
CA LEU A 455 -24.49 -16.23 -0.61
C LEU A 455 -25.64 -15.89 0.36
N SER A 456 -25.73 -16.63 1.45
CA SER A 456 -26.76 -16.40 2.49
C SER A 456 -26.57 -15.08 3.27
N ASP A 457 -25.39 -14.49 3.23
CA ASP A 457 -25.01 -13.21 3.83
C ASP A 457 -25.11 -12.03 2.84
N GLU A 458 -25.84 -12.20 1.73
CA GLU A 458 -26.04 -11.22 0.66
C GLU A 458 -24.80 -10.92 -0.20
N HIS A 459 -23.65 -11.48 0.14
CA HIS A 459 -22.43 -11.38 -0.67
C HIS A 459 -22.53 -12.21 -1.96
N LEU A 460 -21.56 -12.02 -2.87
CA LEU A 460 -21.46 -12.79 -4.11
C LEU A 460 -20.21 -13.66 -4.15
N VAL A 461 -20.33 -14.84 -4.72
CA VAL A 461 -19.23 -15.49 -5.45
C VAL A 461 -19.39 -15.16 -6.92
N TYR A 462 -18.34 -14.68 -7.55
CA TYR A 462 -18.35 -14.33 -8.96
C TYR A 462 -17.25 -15.06 -9.73
N LEU A 463 -17.56 -15.32 -11.01
CA LEU A 463 -16.63 -15.83 -12.01
C LEU A 463 -16.52 -14.78 -13.13
N LEU A 464 -15.30 -14.33 -13.44
CA LEU A 464 -14.99 -13.60 -14.67
C LEU A 464 -14.32 -14.57 -15.63
N PHE A 465 -14.90 -14.77 -16.80
CA PHE A 465 -14.32 -15.59 -17.87
C PHE A 465 -13.87 -14.66 -19.00
N ILE A 466 -12.56 -14.64 -19.26
CA ILE A 466 -11.88 -13.67 -20.12
C ILE A 466 -11.38 -14.38 -21.36
N THR A 467 -11.67 -13.82 -22.52
CA THR A 467 -11.20 -14.32 -23.82
C THR A 467 -11.03 -13.16 -24.80
N PRO A 468 -10.13 -13.26 -25.80
CA PRO A 468 -10.24 -12.42 -26.99
C PRO A 468 -11.65 -12.56 -27.60
N GLU A 469 -12.23 -11.45 -28.06
CA GLU A 469 -13.57 -11.46 -28.66
C GLU A 469 -13.64 -12.43 -29.87
N SER A 470 -12.55 -12.52 -30.64
CA SER A 470 -12.44 -13.47 -31.77
C SER A 470 -12.54 -14.94 -31.36
N ASP A 471 -12.11 -15.27 -30.14
CA ASP A 471 -12.02 -16.64 -29.64
C ASP A 471 -13.18 -17.02 -28.70
N ALA A 472 -14.09 -16.10 -28.40
CA ALA A 472 -15.16 -16.32 -27.45
C ALA A 472 -16.01 -17.57 -27.73
N SER A 473 -16.29 -17.84 -29.03
CA SER A 473 -17.02 -19.04 -29.45
C SER A 473 -16.20 -20.34 -29.20
N ARG A 474 -14.87 -20.30 -29.37
CA ARG A 474 -13.98 -21.45 -29.14
C ARG A 474 -13.99 -21.88 -27.66
N TYR A 475 -14.14 -20.94 -26.77
CA TYR A 475 -14.12 -21.19 -25.31
C TYR A 475 -15.50 -21.34 -24.70
N ALA A 476 -16.59 -21.22 -25.48
CA ALA A 476 -17.96 -21.29 -24.96
C ALA A 476 -18.27 -22.61 -24.21
N ASN A 477 -17.79 -23.75 -24.72
CA ASN A 477 -17.99 -25.04 -24.07
C ASN A 477 -17.21 -25.12 -22.73
N VAL A 478 -16.01 -24.55 -22.66
CA VAL A 478 -15.22 -24.49 -21.42
C VAL A 478 -15.97 -23.68 -20.38
N LEU A 479 -16.43 -22.48 -20.74
CA LEU A 479 -17.23 -21.63 -19.85
C LEU A 479 -18.46 -22.37 -19.33
N ASN A 480 -19.25 -23.00 -20.24
CA ASN A 480 -20.45 -23.73 -19.86
C ASN A 480 -20.14 -24.88 -18.89
N THR A 481 -19.05 -25.63 -19.13
CA THR A 481 -18.64 -26.72 -18.25
C THR A 481 -18.16 -26.19 -16.89
N MET A 482 -17.39 -25.11 -16.86
CA MET A 482 -16.94 -24.47 -15.62
C MET A 482 -18.15 -23.98 -14.81
N VAL A 483 -19.06 -23.25 -15.43
CA VAL A 483 -20.26 -22.70 -14.76
C VAL A 483 -21.14 -23.83 -14.24
N SER A 484 -21.43 -24.86 -15.04
CA SER A 484 -22.28 -25.99 -14.62
C SER A 484 -21.65 -26.82 -13.48
N SER A 485 -20.34 -26.83 -13.37
CA SER A 485 -19.63 -27.54 -12.28
C SER A 485 -19.46 -26.69 -11.01
N LEU A 486 -19.77 -25.41 -11.06
CA LEU A 486 -19.56 -24.48 -9.93
C LEU A 486 -20.50 -24.87 -8.77
N GLN A 487 -19.91 -25.28 -7.67
CA GLN A 487 -20.58 -25.49 -6.40
C GLN A 487 -20.12 -24.42 -5.42
N VAL A 488 -21.04 -23.79 -4.73
CA VAL A 488 -20.76 -22.74 -3.75
C VAL A 488 -21.36 -23.15 -2.41
N SER A 489 -20.57 -23.07 -1.36
CA SER A 489 -21.03 -23.30 0.01
C SER A 489 -21.90 -22.13 0.45
N ASN A 490 -23.02 -22.41 1.09
CA ASN A 490 -23.87 -21.39 1.70
C ASN A 490 -23.51 -21.14 3.18
N ALA A 491 -22.38 -21.67 3.66
CA ALA A 491 -21.89 -21.33 5.00
C ALA A 491 -21.54 -19.84 5.02
N ALA A 492 -22.07 -19.11 5.99
CA ALA A 492 -21.63 -17.74 6.29
C ALA A 492 -20.14 -17.74 6.65
N HIS A 493 -19.39 -16.80 6.10
CA HIS A 493 -17.95 -16.67 6.30
C HIS A 493 -17.62 -15.42 7.13
#